data_a0b16d63fb519e3f3eaf194ca4fe36e1
#
_entry.id   a0b16d63fb519e3f3eaf194ca4fe36e1
#
_cell.length_a   1.000
_cell.length_b   1.000
_cell.length_c   1.000
_cell.angle_alpha   90.00
_cell.angle_beta   90.00
_cell.angle_gamma   90.00
#
_symmetry.space_group_name_H-M   'P 1'
#
loop_
_entity.id
_entity.type
_entity.pdbx_description
1 polymer ?
#
loop_
_entity_poly.entity_id
_entity_poly.type
_entity_poly.pdbx_seq_one_letter_code
_entity_poly.pdbx_strand_id
1 'polypeptide(L)'
;MGEKDKEKQLEDDVVKVLTTSEVAAVKAMLEKDHAFDCLFLLALGKGKWKKAKGFMNKHKLTLSDGTYRARMIEITRLGFAKAEALDPLKKQYKVTRKGERLALTLLKLLQEL
;
A
#
# COMPACT_ATOMS: atom_id res chain seq x y z
N MET A 1 35.81 3.70 -13.85
CA MET A 1 34.82 4.39 -13.02
C MET A 1 34.95 3.97 -11.57
N GLY A 2 35.12 4.92 -10.70
CA GLY A 2 35.37 4.66 -9.29
C GLY A 2 34.07 4.61 -8.47
N GLU A 3 34.22 4.22 -7.21
CA GLU A 3 33.12 4.17 -6.25
C GLU A 3 32.41 5.52 -6.08
N LYS A 4 33.13 6.62 -6.25
CA LYS A 4 32.56 7.99 -6.17
C LYS A 4 31.45 8.21 -7.18
N ASP A 5 31.56 7.66 -8.40
CA ASP A 5 30.54 7.80 -9.43
C ASP A 5 29.28 7.01 -9.09
N LYS A 6 29.45 5.82 -8.46
CA LYS A 6 28.35 4.99 -7.99
C LYS A 6 27.63 5.65 -6.82
N GLU A 7 28.39 6.25 -5.89
CA GLU A 7 27.83 6.96 -4.74
C GLU A 7 27.03 8.16 -5.18
N LYS A 8 27.56 8.93 -6.15
CA LYS A 8 26.87 10.09 -6.71
C LYS A 8 25.59 9.67 -7.41
N GLN A 9 25.63 8.59 -8.19
CA GLN A 9 24.45 8.08 -8.87
C GLN A 9 23.38 7.65 -7.86
N LEU A 10 23.78 6.95 -6.82
CA LEU A 10 22.87 6.53 -5.75
C LEU A 10 22.25 7.75 -5.05
N GLU A 11 23.07 8.75 -4.73
CA GLU A 11 22.60 9.99 -4.11
C GLU A 11 21.58 10.69 -4.99
N ASP A 12 21.87 10.84 -6.28
CA ASP A 12 20.97 11.46 -7.24
C ASP A 12 19.64 10.73 -7.33
N ASP A 13 19.68 9.39 -7.36
CA ASP A 13 18.49 8.55 -7.41
C ASP A 13 17.65 8.71 -6.13
N VAL A 14 18.28 8.72 -4.98
CA VAL A 14 17.61 8.91 -3.68
C VAL A 14 16.93 10.28 -3.63
N VAL A 15 17.67 11.33 -4.00
CA VAL A 15 17.15 12.71 -4.00
C VAL A 15 15.95 12.81 -4.96
N LYS A 16 16.06 12.23 -6.15
CA LYS A 16 14.97 12.23 -7.13
C LYS A 16 13.72 11.58 -6.58
N VAL A 17 13.86 10.42 -5.95
CA VAL A 17 12.74 9.71 -5.31
C VAL A 17 12.11 10.56 -4.21
N LEU A 18 12.93 11.13 -3.33
CA LEU A 18 12.44 11.89 -2.18
C LEU A 18 11.82 13.24 -2.56
N THR A 19 12.19 13.80 -3.72
CA THR A 19 11.70 15.12 -4.16
C THR A 19 10.60 15.06 -5.22
N THR A 20 10.33 13.91 -5.80
CA THR A 20 9.23 13.74 -6.75
C THR A 20 7.91 13.68 -5.99
N SER A 21 7.00 14.61 -6.24
CA SER A 21 5.77 14.76 -5.47
C SER A 21 4.90 13.51 -5.42
N GLU A 22 4.75 12.80 -6.55
CA GLU A 22 3.98 11.55 -6.59
C GLU A 22 4.62 10.48 -5.70
N VAL A 23 5.93 10.32 -5.79
CA VAL A 23 6.66 9.32 -5.00
C VAL A 23 6.62 9.69 -3.52
N ALA A 24 6.76 10.96 -3.19
CA ALA A 24 6.67 11.45 -1.81
C ALA A 24 5.30 11.14 -1.20
N ALA A 25 4.23 11.30 -1.99
CA ALA A 25 2.88 10.98 -1.54
C ALA A 25 2.70 9.48 -1.26
N VAL A 26 3.23 8.62 -2.13
CA VAL A 26 3.20 7.17 -1.94
C VAL A 26 4.03 6.78 -0.71
N LYS A 27 5.21 7.35 -0.57
CA LYS A 27 6.08 7.10 0.58
C LYS A 27 5.37 7.48 1.89
N ALA A 28 4.74 8.65 1.93
CA ALA A 28 4.00 9.11 3.09
C ALA A 28 2.86 8.15 3.46
N MET A 29 2.14 7.62 2.48
CA MET A 29 1.10 6.63 2.70
C MET A 29 1.69 5.33 3.25
N LEU A 30 2.79 4.85 2.68
CA LEU A 30 3.45 3.60 3.10
C LEU A 30 4.02 3.68 4.52
N GLU A 31 4.35 4.87 5.00
CA GLU A 31 4.89 5.10 6.34
C GLU A 31 3.82 5.07 7.43
N LYS A 32 2.55 5.06 7.06
CA LYS A 32 1.44 5.03 8.02
C LYS A 32 1.14 3.61 8.49
N ASP A 33 0.57 3.53 9.68
CA ASP A 33 0.22 2.26 10.31
C ASP A 33 -0.65 1.39 9.40
N HIS A 34 -0.27 0.13 9.26
CA HIS A 34 -1.02 -0.89 8.52
C HIS A 34 -1.19 -0.62 7.02
N ALA A 35 -0.37 0.27 6.44
CA ALA A 35 -0.43 0.53 5.00
C ALA A 35 -0.11 -0.73 4.19
N PHE A 36 0.94 -1.46 4.58
CA PHE A 36 1.32 -2.72 3.93
C PHE A 36 0.22 -3.76 4.07
N ASP A 37 -0.33 -3.89 5.28
CA ASP A 37 -1.41 -4.84 5.57
C ASP A 37 -2.61 -4.60 4.65
N CYS A 38 -3.02 -3.35 4.50
CA CYS A 38 -4.15 -2.98 3.65
C CYS A 38 -3.88 -3.23 2.17
N LEU A 39 -2.65 -2.97 1.70
CA LEU A 39 -2.26 -3.29 0.33
C LEU A 39 -2.30 -4.81 0.08
N PHE A 40 -1.83 -5.61 1.03
CA PHE A 40 -1.89 -7.07 0.93
C PHE A 40 -3.33 -7.58 0.96
N LEU A 41 -4.17 -7.02 1.82
CA LEU A 41 -5.60 -7.35 1.86
C LEU A 41 -6.28 -7.09 0.51
N LEU A 42 -5.95 -5.96 -0.11
CA LEU A 42 -6.45 -5.62 -1.44
C LEU A 42 -5.98 -6.63 -2.49
N ALA A 43 -4.72 -7.01 -2.47
CA ALA A 43 -4.16 -7.99 -3.40
C ALA A 43 -4.82 -9.37 -3.23
N LEU A 44 -5.25 -9.70 -2.00
CA LEU A 44 -5.94 -10.94 -1.69
C LEU A 44 -7.44 -10.89 -2.02
N GLY A 45 -7.94 -9.78 -2.56
CA GLY A 45 -9.36 -9.61 -2.83
C GLY A 45 -10.20 -9.38 -1.58
N LYS A 46 -9.59 -8.89 -0.50
CA LYS A 46 -10.24 -8.66 0.78
C LYS A 46 -10.45 -7.17 1.06
N GLY A 47 -10.89 -6.44 0.02
CA GLY A 47 -11.17 -5.01 0.11
C GLY A 47 -12.53 -4.67 0.73
N LYS A 48 -13.13 -5.59 1.45
CA LYS A 48 -14.38 -5.42 2.19
C LYS A 48 -14.08 -5.66 3.67
N TRP A 49 -14.54 -4.76 4.54
CA TRP A 49 -14.15 -4.84 5.97
C TRP A 49 -14.46 -6.19 6.60
N LYS A 50 -15.63 -6.77 6.31
CA LYS A 50 -15.99 -8.08 6.85
C LYS A 50 -14.96 -9.17 6.50
N LYS A 51 -14.50 -9.18 5.24
CA LYS A 51 -13.49 -10.13 4.78
C LYS A 51 -12.13 -9.83 5.37
N ALA A 52 -11.74 -8.56 5.41
CA ALA A 52 -10.47 -8.13 6.00
C ALA A 52 -10.41 -8.49 7.48
N LYS A 53 -11.46 -8.17 8.24
CA LYS A 53 -11.56 -8.49 9.66
C LYS A 53 -11.48 -10.00 9.90
N GLY A 54 -12.19 -10.78 9.10
CA GLY A 54 -12.17 -12.24 9.20
C GLY A 54 -10.78 -12.81 8.99
N PHE A 55 -10.07 -12.33 7.96
CA PHE A 55 -8.70 -12.73 7.68
C PHE A 55 -7.75 -12.36 8.82
N MET A 56 -7.82 -11.11 9.29
CA MET A 56 -6.96 -10.63 10.37
C MET A 56 -7.18 -11.45 11.65
N ASN A 57 -8.43 -11.69 12.01
CA ASN A 57 -8.77 -12.47 13.19
C ASN A 57 -8.29 -13.93 13.08
N LYS A 58 -8.47 -14.54 11.91
CA LYS A 58 -8.02 -15.92 11.65
C LYS A 58 -6.52 -16.08 11.88
N HIS A 59 -5.74 -15.10 11.48
CA HIS A 59 -4.27 -15.14 11.57
C HIS A 59 -3.73 -14.41 12.80
N LYS A 60 -4.58 -14.03 13.73
CA LYS A 60 -4.22 -13.33 14.98
C LYS A 60 -3.47 -12.03 14.72
N LEU A 61 -3.86 -11.33 13.66
CA LEU A 61 -3.34 -10.02 13.31
C LEU A 61 -4.31 -8.95 13.78
N THR A 62 -3.80 -7.75 14.04
CA THR A 62 -4.58 -6.63 14.57
C THR A 62 -4.79 -5.56 13.52
N LEU A 63 -6.03 -5.16 13.33
CA LEU A 63 -6.39 -4.05 12.45
C LEU A 63 -7.75 -3.50 12.89
N SER A 64 -7.81 -2.21 13.21
CA SER A 64 -9.08 -1.58 13.56
C SER A 64 -9.83 -1.13 12.32
N ASP A 65 -11.15 -1.04 12.41
CA ASP A 65 -12.02 -0.54 11.35
C ASP A 65 -11.63 0.87 10.92
N GLY A 66 -11.35 1.74 11.89
CA GLY A 66 -10.95 3.12 11.61
C GLY A 66 -9.64 3.20 10.82
N THR A 67 -8.64 2.42 11.20
CA THR A 67 -7.36 2.37 10.50
C THR A 67 -7.53 1.80 9.09
N TYR A 68 -8.28 0.71 8.96
CA TYR A 68 -8.60 0.11 7.66
C TYR A 68 -9.23 1.14 6.72
N ARG A 69 -10.27 1.84 7.18
CA ARG A 69 -10.97 2.84 6.37
C ARG A 69 -10.04 3.98 5.95
N ALA A 70 -9.26 4.49 6.89
CA ALA A 70 -8.31 5.57 6.61
C ALA A 70 -7.29 5.16 5.55
N ARG A 71 -6.70 3.98 5.68
CA ARG A 71 -5.72 3.47 4.70
C ARG A 71 -6.37 3.23 3.33
N MET A 72 -7.57 2.65 3.29
CA MET A 72 -8.26 2.39 2.02
C MET A 72 -8.57 3.69 1.27
N ILE A 73 -8.96 4.74 1.96
CA ILE A 73 -9.19 6.05 1.35
C ILE A 73 -7.90 6.60 0.73
N GLU A 74 -6.80 6.56 1.46
CA GLU A 74 -5.51 7.06 0.98
C GLU A 74 -4.98 6.26 -0.21
N ILE A 75 -5.06 4.94 -0.11
CA ILE A 75 -4.64 4.02 -1.18
C ILE A 75 -5.46 4.28 -2.44
N THR A 76 -6.76 4.50 -2.29
CA THR A 76 -7.67 4.81 -3.40
C THR A 76 -7.34 6.14 -4.05
N ARG A 77 -7.05 7.17 -3.25
CA ARG A 77 -6.67 8.50 -3.77
C ARG A 77 -5.41 8.44 -4.63
N LEU A 78 -4.49 7.56 -4.30
CA LEU A 78 -3.23 7.40 -5.04
C LEU A 78 -3.36 6.47 -6.24
N GLY A 79 -4.56 5.94 -6.50
CA GLY A 79 -4.84 5.11 -7.68
C GLY A 79 -4.48 3.64 -7.53
N PHE A 80 -4.18 3.17 -6.31
CA PHE A 80 -3.84 1.76 -6.06
C PHE A 80 -5.07 0.89 -5.81
N ALA A 81 -6.23 1.51 -5.59
CA ALA A 81 -7.51 0.83 -5.43
C ALA A 81 -8.62 1.68 -6.02
N LYS A 82 -9.77 1.05 -6.25
CA LYS A 82 -11.02 1.71 -6.63
C LYS A 82 -12.06 1.37 -5.58
N ALA A 83 -12.84 2.39 -5.18
CA ALA A 83 -13.98 2.18 -4.31
C ALA A 83 -15.20 1.84 -5.14
N GLU A 84 -15.90 0.78 -4.78
CA GLU A 84 -17.19 0.41 -5.38
C GLU A 84 -18.25 0.42 -4.28
N ALA A 85 -19.33 1.16 -4.51
CA ALA A 85 -20.48 1.14 -3.63
C ALA A 85 -21.45 0.06 -4.11
N LEU A 86 -21.51 -1.06 -3.38
CA LEU A 86 -22.47 -2.13 -3.66
C LEU A 86 -23.86 -1.78 -3.12
N ASP A 87 -23.91 -0.94 -2.11
CA ASP A 87 -25.10 -0.35 -1.55
C ASP A 87 -24.67 0.90 -0.75
N PRO A 88 -25.60 1.83 -0.40
CA PRO A 88 -25.23 3.09 0.28
C PRO A 88 -24.47 2.93 1.58
N LEU A 89 -24.53 1.77 2.21
CA LEU A 89 -23.92 1.51 3.51
C LEU A 89 -22.68 0.62 3.45
N LYS A 90 -22.39 0.02 2.29
CA LYS A 90 -21.27 -0.94 2.16
C LYS A 90 -20.37 -0.55 1.01
N LYS A 91 -19.18 -0.12 1.35
CA LYS A 91 -18.11 0.14 0.39
C LYS A 91 -17.23 -1.10 0.24
N GLN A 92 -16.91 -1.42 -1.01
CA GLN A 92 -15.92 -2.44 -1.33
C GLN A 92 -14.81 -1.76 -2.12
N TYR A 93 -13.58 -2.14 -1.79
CA TYR A 93 -12.40 -1.64 -2.49
C TYR A 93 -11.84 -2.77 -3.34
N LYS A 94 -11.46 -2.46 -4.57
CA LYS A 94 -10.81 -3.40 -5.47
C LYS A 94 -9.42 -2.89 -5.82
N VAL A 95 -8.44 -3.78 -5.80
CA VAL A 95 -7.08 -3.42 -6.19
C VAL A 95 -7.03 -3.08 -7.69
N THR A 96 -6.29 -2.02 -8.02
CA THR A 96 -5.98 -1.72 -9.43
C THR A 96 -4.73 -2.49 -9.84
N ARG A 97 -4.42 -2.49 -11.14
CA ARG A 97 -3.16 -3.09 -11.63
C ARG A 97 -1.95 -2.43 -10.97
N LYS A 98 -1.99 -1.11 -10.81
CA LYS A 98 -0.95 -0.34 -10.12
C LYS A 98 -0.80 -0.78 -8.66
N GLY A 99 -1.93 -0.98 -7.97
CA GLY A 99 -1.96 -1.45 -6.58
C GLY A 99 -1.45 -2.87 -6.43
N GLU A 100 -1.82 -3.76 -7.34
CA GLU A 100 -1.34 -5.13 -7.34
C GLU A 100 0.18 -5.19 -7.52
N ARG A 101 0.72 -4.40 -8.43
CA ARG A 101 2.18 -4.30 -8.64
C ARG A 101 2.88 -3.83 -7.37
N LEU A 102 2.35 -2.80 -6.72
CA LEU A 102 2.92 -2.29 -5.48
C LEU A 102 2.90 -3.35 -4.40
N ALA A 103 1.77 -3.99 -4.18
CA ALA A 103 1.62 -5.04 -3.18
C ALA A 103 2.61 -6.20 -3.41
N LEU A 104 2.73 -6.66 -4.64
CA LEU A 104 3.66 -7.76 -4.99
C LEU A 104 5.11 -7.34 -4.81
N THR A 105 5.46 -6.10 -5.14
CA THR A 105 6.81 -5.56 -4.93
C THR A 105 7.15 -5.50 -3.46
N LEU A 106 6.24 -5.02 -2.62
CA LEU A 106 6.42 -4.97 -1.18
C LEU A 106 6.52 -6.35 -0.57
N LEU A 107 5.69 -7.29 -1.03
CA LEU A 107 5.74 -8.67 -0.57
C LEU A 107 7.10 -9.30 -0.86
N LYS A 108 7.58 -9.15 -2.08
CA LYS A 108 8.89 -9.67 -2.49
C LYS A 108 10.01 -9.05 -1.66
N LEU A 109 9.96 -7.74 -1.44
CA LEU A 109 10.92 -7.04 -0.60
C LEU A 109 10.99 -7.64 0.80
N LEU A 110 9.83 -7.86 1.43
CA LEU A 110 9.75 -8.40 2.78
C LEU A 110 10.20 -9.87 2.83
N GLN A 111 9.95 -10.64 1.77
CA GLN A 111 10.40 -12.02 1.68
C GLN A 111 11.92 -12.15 1.57
N GLU A 112 12.60 -11.12 1.07
CA GLU A 112 14.05 -11.10 0.94
C GLU A 112 14.78 -10.67 2.23
N LEU A 113 14.04 -10.25 3.23
CA LEU A 113 14.62 -9.93 4.53
C LEU A 113 14.88 -11.24 5.32
#